data_9f490c84904b4e08674f9c8eddb584bf
#
_entry.id   9f490c84904b4e08674f9c8eddb584bf
#
_cell.length_a   1.000
_cell.length_b   1.000
_cell.length_c   1.000
_cell.angle_alpha   90.00
_cell.angle_beta   90.00
_cell.angle_gamma   90.00
#
_symmetry.space_group_name_H-M   'P 1'
#
loop_
_entity.id
_entity.type
_entity.pdbx_description
1 polymer ?
#
loop_
_entity_poly.entity_id
_entity_poly.type
_entity_poly.pdbx_seq_one_letter_code
_entity_poly.pdbx_strand_id
1 'polypeptide(L)'
;MKNVRMAGVAFFLLMMQLVCLSVKADNKADYLKLAQKVRQEVWDNTPVDFKKRAVPEKFKKESAVILSYYKELSTDYHRKATTELFISGRLTRQIDCEDMERMLIQINDKKALKDYSEYSFLTKSKKWQGGYHHTTNTILGIRVLKKDGTVQVVDFDDYVDVKEGKKGKELSQKIAVPGLEIGDCIDVFSLDQIDTQEQQLDPFVFFLRQSEPVLYSRIHCVLDQSLATVYRSMNGAPEFKQTTDKDKNAVLDLTMDQPVDAEPSVWYNATVQSPYIMMFITPTKTKTVIVEKAMRQKGVRANPDVAPILQDDK
;
A
#
# COMPACT_ATOMS: atom_id res chain seq x y z
N MET A 1 0.36 -28.12 -11.75
CA MET A 1 0.04 -26.78 -12.30
C MET A 1 -1.37 -26.25 -11.99
N LYS A 2 -2.33 -27.05 -11.56
CA LYS A 2 -3.70 -26.59 -11.18
C LYS A 2 -3.75 -25.95 -9.76
N ASN A 3 -2.92 -26.39 -8.82
CA ASN A 3 -3.01 -25.96 -7.40
C ASN A 3 -2.39 -24.57 -7.09
N VAL A 4 -1.48 -24.07 -7.94
CA VAL A 4 -0.86 -22.75 -7.75
C VAL A 4 -1.82 -21.63 -8.16
N ARG A 5 -2.71 -21.88 -9.15
CA ARG A 5 -3.73 -20.90 -9.54
C ARG A 5 -4.85 -20.75 -8.50
N MET A 6 -5.12 -21.80 -7.71
CA MET A 6 -6.15 -21.73 -6.66
C MET A 6 -5.70 -20.97 -5.42
N ALA A 7 -4.42 -20.99 -5.07
CA ALA A 7 -3.91 -20.26 -3.90
C ALA A 7 -3.96 -18.73 -4.09
N GLY A 8 -3.61 -18.23 -5.29
CA GLY A 8 -3.71 -16.80 -5.61
C GLY A 8 -5.16 -16.28 -5.63
N VAL A 9 -6.10 -17.11 -6.09
CA VAL A 9 -7.54 -16.77 -6.12
C VAL A 9 -8.16 -16.80 -4.73
N ALA A 10 -7.71 -17.72 -3.85
CA ALA A 10 -8.19 -17.80 -2.46
C ALA A 10 -7.71 -16.60 -1.62
N PHE A 11 -6.49 -16.12 -1.82
CA PHE A 11 -5.99 -14.90 -1.19
C PHE A 11 -6.84 -13.69 -1.56
N PHE A 12 -7.20 -13.60 -2.83
CA PHE A 12 -7.98 -12.50 -3.36
C PHE A 12 -9.43 -12.47 -2.86
N LEU A 13 -10.08 -13.65 -2.79
CA LEU A 13 -11.43 -13.77 -2.21
C LEU A 13 -11.45 -13.43 -0.72
N LEU A 14 -10.34 -13.64 0.00
CA LEU A 14 -10.23 -13.33 1.41
C LEU A 14 -10.05 -11.82 1.65
N MET A 15 -9.24 -11.15 0.80
CA MET A 15 -9.10 -9.68 0.85
C MET A 15 -10.41 -8.96 0.50
N MET A 16 -11.17 -9.45 -0.49
CA MET A 16 -12.51 -8.92 -0.79
C MET A 16 -13.53 -9.12 0.35
N GLN A 17 -13.33 -10.14 1.21
CA GLN A 17 -14.19 -10.32 2.39
C GLN A 17 -13.82 -9.36 3.54
N LEU A 18 -12.58 -8.86 3.59
CA LEU A 18 -12.13 -7.83 4.55
C LEU A 18 -12.80 -6.47 4.28
N VAL A 19 -13.00 -6.11 3.02
CA VAL A 19 -13.68 -4.86 2.63
C VAL A 19 -15.12 -4.79 3.18
N CYS A 20 -15.79 -5.93 3.38
CA CYS A 20 -17.12 -5.97 3.99
C CYS A 20 -17.13 -5.75 5.51
N LEU A 21 -15.98 -5.72 6.17
CA LEU A 21 -15.82 -5.51 7.61
C LEU A 21 -15.19 -4.14 7.91
N SER A 22 -15.67 -3.06 7.29
CA SER A 22 -15.38 -1.72 7.80
C SER A 22 -16.03 -1.55 9.19
N VAL A 23 -15.48 -2.30 10.15
CA VAL A 23 -15.75 -2.07 11.56
C VAL A 23 -15.11 -0.74 11.88
N LYS A 24 -15.92 0.28 12.13
CA LYS A 24 -15.46 1.54 12.71
C LYS A 24 -14.85 1.20 14.06
N ALA A 25 -13.54 1.04 14.11
CA ALA A 25 -12.83 0.97 15.38
C ALA A 25 -12.94 2.34 16.05
N ASP A 26 -13.98 2.54 16.83
CA ASP A 26 -14.23 3.82 17.50
C ASP A 26 -13.37 3.99 18.76
N ASN A 27 -12.78 2.90 19.25
CA ASN A 27 -11.89 2.91 20.41
C ASN A 27 -10.64 2.04 20.19
N LYS A 28 -9.66 2.15 21.09
CA LYS A 28 -8.39 1.42 21.03
C LYS A 28 -8.61 -0.12 21.00
N ALA A 29 -9.55 -0.63 21.78
CA ALA A 29 -9.79 -2.08 21.87
C ALA A 29 -10.33 -2.67 20.55
N ASP A 30 -11.21 -1.95 19.87
CA ASP A 30 -11.76 -2.38 18.57
C ASP A 30 -10.67 -2.32 17.49
N TYR A 31 -9.83 -1.28 17.52
CA TYR A 31 -8.68 -1.18 16.63
C TYR A 31 -7.71 -2.36 16.83
N LEU A 32 -7.34 -2.69 18.07
CA LEU A 32 -6.41 -3.79 18.37
C LEU A 32 -6.96 -5.14 17.88
N LYS A 33 -8.25 -5.42 18.09
CA LYS A 33 -8.90 -6.65 17.58
C LYS A 33 -8.87 -6.73 16.06
N LEU A 34 -9.22 -5.62 15.38
CA LEU A 34 -9.17 -5.55 13.93
C LEU A 34 -7.74 -5.75 13.43
N ALA A 35 -6.79 -5.03 14.02
CA ALA A 35 -5.39 -5.10 13.65
C ALA A 35 -4.80 -6.51 13.87
N GLN A 36 -5.14 -7.19 14.97
CA GLN A 36 -4.72 -8.56 15.22
C GLN A 36 -5.21 -9.51 14.13
N LYS A 37 -6.50 -9.41 13.77
CA LYS A 37 -7.10 -10.23 12.70
C LYS A 37 -6.39 -9.98 11.35
N VAL A 38 -6.20 -8.72 10.97
CA VAL A 38 -5.51 -8.35 9.73
C VAL A 38 -4.07 -8.86 9.70
N ARG A 39 -3.32 -8.71 10.80
CA ARG A 39 -1.94 -9.22 10.89
C ARG A 39 -1.88 -10.72 10.66
N GLN A 40 -2.77 -11.47 11.31
CA GLN A 40 -2.87 -12.93 11.14
C GLN A 40 -3.14 -13.27 9.66
N GLU A 41 -4.13 -12.62 9.04
CA GLU A 41 -4.51 -12.87 7.64
C GLU A 41 -3.37 -12.56 6.66
N VAL A 42 -2.67 -11.44 6.82
CA VAL A 42 -1.53 -11.06 5.98
C VAL A 42 -0.39 -12.08 6.08
N TRP A 43 -0.11 -12.58 7.28
CA TRP A 43 0.99 -13.54 7.48
C TRP A 43 0.63 -14.95 7.07
N ASP A 44 -0.59 -15.42 7.32
CA ASP A 44 -1.05 -16.75 6.92
C ASP A 44 -1.15 -16.88 5.39
N ASN A 45 -1.47 -15.78 4.70
CA ASN A 45 -1.59 -15.74 3.25
C ASN A 45 -0.34 -15.16 2.55
N THR A 46 0.82 -15.27 3.18
CA THR A 46 2.09 -14.80 2.59
C THR A 46 2.31 -15.43 1.20
N PRO A 47 2.46 -14.61 0.13
CA PRO A 47 2.73 -15.14 -1.22
C PRO A 47 4.03 -15.92 -1.30
N VAL A 48 4.06 -16.99 -2.11
CA VAL A 48 5.24 -17.88 -2.25
C VAL A 48 6.49 -17.16 -2.72
N ASP A 49 6.33 -16.10 -3.49
CA ASP A 49 7.40 -15.26 -4.02
C ASP A 49 7.85 -14.16 -3.05
N PHE A 50 7.11 -13.91 -1.94
CA PHE A 50 7.56 -13.10 -0.81
C PHE A 50 8.45 -13.92 0.13
N LYS A 51 9.74 -13.92 -0.12
CA LYS A 51 10.69 -14.82 0.58
C LYS A 51 12.08 -14.22 0.71
N LYS A 52 12.90 -14.82 1.59
CA LYS A 52 14.33 -14.54 1.66
C LYS A 52 15.02 -14.85 0.32
N ARG A 53 15.95 -14.00 -0.08
CA ARG A 53 16.80 -14.16 -1.27
C ARG A 53 18.25 -13.97 -0.91
N ALA A 54 19.15 -14.63 -1.65
CA ALA A 54 20.58 -14.42 -1.50
C ALA A 54 20.94 -12.99 -1.91
N VAL A 55 21.66 -12.28 -1.04
CA VAL A 55 22.12 -10.92 -1.32
C VAL A 55 23.31 -10.97 -2.29
N PRO A 56 23.21 -10.33 -3.47
CA PRO A 56 24.34 -10.23 -4.42
C PRO A 56 25.56 -9.56 -3.81
N GLU A 57 26.76 -9.89 -4.31
CA GLU A 57 28.04 -9.34 -3.81
C GLU A 57 28.03 -7.80 -3.76
N LYS A 58 27.46 -7.16 -4.79
CA LYS A 58 27.40 -5.69 -4.87
C LYS A 58 26.68 -5.03 -3.71
N PHE A 59 25.76 -5.75 -3.03
CA PHE A 59 24.97 -5.23 -1.91
C PHE A 59 25.38 -5.77 -0.54
N LYS A 60 26.41 -6.61 -0.45
CA LYS A 60 26.84 -7.15 0.85
C LYS A 60 27.37 -6.11 1.83
N LYS A 61 27.76 -4.92 1.33
CA LYS A 61 28.24 -3.80 2.14
C LYS A 61 27.14 -2.81 2.53
N GLU A 62 25.92 -2.98 2.01
CA GLU A 62 24.80 -2.13 2.38
C GLU A 62 24.34 -2.41 3.81
N SER A 63 23.97 -1.36 4.53
CA SER A 63 23.49 -1.46 5.91
C SER A 63 22.26 -2.34 6.03
N ALA A 64 21.34 -2.25 5.07
CA ALA A 64 20.17 -3.11 4.93
C ALA A 64 19.91 -3.42 3.45
N VAL A 65 19.17 -4.50 3.19
CA VAL A 65 18.75 -4.90 1.84
C VAL A 65 17.30 -5.39 1.91
N ILE A 66 16.44 -4.84 1.06
CA ILE A 66 15.05 -5.30 0.91
C ILE A 66 15.06 -6.54 0.02
N LEU A 67 14.83 -7.69 0.62
CA LEU A 67 14.81 -8.99 -0.07
C LEU A 67 13.55 -9.18 -0.91
N SER A 68 12.42 -8.65 -0.44
CA SER A 68 11.12 -8.65 -1.12
C SER A 68 10.36 -7.39 -0.76
N TYR A 69 9.83 -6.70 -1.76
CA TYR A 69 8.97 -5.53 -1.64
C TYR A 69 7.63 -5.80 -2.33
N TYR A 70 6.55 -5.60 -1.61
CA TYR A 70 5.19 -5.75 -2.14
C TYR A 70 4.39 -4.48 -1.91
N LYS A 71 3.71 -4.04 -2.96
CA LYS A 71 2.71 -2.99 -2.92
C LYS A 71 1.41 -3.55 -3.48
N GLU A 72 0.36 -3.53 -2.68
CA GLU A 72 -0.95 -4.02 -3.08
C GLU A 72 -1.98 -2.90 -2.91
N LEU A 73 -2.81 -2.68 -3.91
CA LEU A 73 -3.88 -1.71 -3.92
C LEU A 73 -5.17 -2.38 -4.34
N SER A 74 -6.20 -2.30 -3.51
CA SER A 74 -7.54 -2.74 -3.87
C SER A 74 -8.56 -1.63 -3.68
N THR A 75 -9.60 -1.60 -4.51
CA THR A 75 -10.69 -0.63 -4.41
C THR A 75 -12.03 -1.33 -4.52
N ASP A 76 -13.01 -0.85 -3.76
CA ASP A 76 -14.41 -1.22 -3.85
C ASP A 76 -15.28 0.03 -3.93
N TYR A 77 -16.24 0.05 -4.85
CA TYR A 77 -17.12 1.18 -5.08
C TYR A 77 -18.58 0.80 -4.86
N HIS A 78 -19.15 1.27 -3.78
CA HIS A 78 -20.48 0.90 -3.37
C HIS A 78 -21.34 2.08 -2.94
N ARG A 79 -22.63 1.82 -2.73
CA ARG A 79 -23.58 2.79 -2.18
C ARG A 79 -23.73 2.56 -0.68
N LYS A 80 -23.58 3.62 0.10
CA LYS A 80 -23.78 3.60 1.54
C LYS A 80 -24.95 4.51 1.93
N ALA A 81 -25.83 4.01 2.78
CA ALA A 81 -26.85 4.85 3.39
C ALA A 81 -26.20 5.71 4.48
N THR A 82 -26.22 7.02 4.32
CA THR A 82 -25.84 7.96 5.36
C THR A 82 -27.09 8.42 6.09
N THR A 83 -27.18 8.14 7.39
CA THR A 83 -28.17 8.73 8.27
C THR A 83 -27.62 10.05 8.80
N GLU A 84 -27.81 11.13 8.05
CA GLU A 84 -27.64 12.47 8.60
C GLU A 84 -28.97 12.89 9.22
N LEU A 85 -28.94 13.10 10.54
CA LEU A 85 -29.96 13.82 11.35
C LEU A 85 -31.37 13.82 10.79
N PHE A 86 -32.14 12.79 11.10
CA PHE A 86 -33.64 12.75 11.09
C PHE A 86 -34.38 13.08 9.78
N ILE A 87 -33.70 13.40 8.68
CA ILE A 87 -34.36 13.76 7.42
C ILE A 87 -33.74 12.93 6.28
N SER A 88 -34.51 11.96 5.77
CA SER A 88 -34.30 11.16 4.56
C SER A 88 -32.89 10.60 4.37
N GLY A 89 -32.71 9.29 4.54
CA GLY A 89 -31.47 8.59 4.21
C GLY A 89 -31.02 8.87 2.78
N ARG A 90 -29.95 9.64 2.62
CA ARG A 90 -29.31 9.85 1.33
C ARG A 90 -28.39 8.68 1.07
N LEU A 91 -28.55 8.03 -0.08
CA LEU A 91 -27.56 7.06 -0.56
C LEU A 91 -26.37 7.85 -1.12
N THR A 92 -25.26 7.84 -0.41
CA THR A 92 -23.99 8.36 -0.91
C THR A 92 -23.20 7.23 -1.57
N ARG A 93 -22.40 7.56 -2.55
CA ARG A 93 -21.44 6.64 -3.15
C ARG A 93 -20.13 6.75 -2.37
N GLN A 94 -19.51 5.61 -2.14
CA GLN A 94 -18.29 5.51 -1.35
C GLN A 94 -17.27 4.69 -2.11
N ILE A 95 -16.00 5.09 -2.03
CA ILE A 95 -14.86 4.30 -2.45
C ILE A 95 -14.14 3.86 -1.18
N ASP A 96 -14.08 2.56 -0.95
CA ASP A 96 -13.20 1.96 0.03
C ASP A 96 -11.94 1.50 -0.70
N CYS A 97 -10.79 1.80 -0.12
CA CYS A 97 -9.51 1.47 -0.69
C CYS A 97 -8.62 0.84 0.38
N GLU A 98 -7.94 -0.25 0.03
CA GLU A 98 -6.88 -0.82 0.83
C GLU A 98 -5.56 -0.66 0.09
N ASP A 99 -4.62 0.03 0.73
CA ASP A 99 -3.27 0.29 0.23
C ASP A 99 -2.27 -0.36 1.18
N MET A 100 -1.69 -1.50 0.77
CA MET A 100 -0.72 -2.24 1.56
C MET A 100 0.68 -2.11 0.98
N GLU A 101 1.62 -1.82 1.86
CA GLU A 101 3.05 -1.91 1.59
C GLU A 101 3.69 -2.91 2.53
N ARG A 102 4.45 -3.88 2.00
CA ARG A 102 5.12 -4.92 2.80
C ARG A 102 6.54 -5.13 2.34
N MET A 103 7.46 -5.20 3.29
CA MET A 103 8.88 -5.37 3.05
C MET A 103 9.46 -6.50 3.89
N LEU A 104 10.33 -7.29 3.28
CA LEU A 104 11.22 -8.22 3.97
C LEU A 104 12.64 -7.66 3.90
N ILE A 105 13.17 -7.17 5.02
CA ILE A 105 14.40 -6.38 5.10
C ILE A 105 15.45 -7.18 5.88
N GLN A 106 16.63 -7.38 5.30
CA GLN A 106 17.77 -7.97 6.00
C GLN A 106 18.61 -6.87 6.66
N ILE A 107 18.92 -7.05 7.95
CA ILE A 107 19.73 -6.13 8.77
C ILE A 107 21.19 -6.57 8.75
N ASN A 108 22.08 -5.75 8.19
CA ASN A 108 23.46 -6.14 7.97
C ASN A 108 24.46 -5.50 8.95
N ASP A 109 24.12 -4.34 9.53
CA ASP A 109 25.02 -3.62 10.42
C ASP A 109 24.30 -2.87 11.56
N LYS A 110 25.09 -2.15 12.38
CA LYS A 110 24.57 -1.37 13.52
C LYS A 110 23.74 -0.17 13.08
N LYS A 111 23.98 0.40 11.91
CA LYS A 111 23.20 1.52 11.40
C LYS A 111 21.78 1.04 11.10
N ALA A 112 21.64 0.00 10.29
CA ALA A 112 20.35 -0.60 10.01
C ALA A 112 19.63 -1.08 11.28
N LEU A 113 20.40 -1.71 12.21
CA LEU A 113 19.83 -2.12 13.51
C LEU A 113 19.18 -0.94 14.24
N LYS A 114 19.82 0.23 14.24
CA LYS A 114 19.27 1.45 14.85
C LYS A 114 18.07 1.97 14.06
N ASP A 115 18.18 2.04 12.74
CA ASP A 115 17.15 2.64 11.87
C ASP A 115 15.84 1.83 11.87
N TYR A 116 15.92 0.50 12.08
CA TYR A 116 14.78 -0.43 12.10
C TYR A 116 14.36 -0.90 13.51
N SER A 117 14.95 -0.33 14.57
CA SER A 117 14.61 -0.70 15.97
C SER A 117 13.32 -0.07 16.48
N GLU A 118 12.77 0.93 15.80
CA GLU A 118 11.54 1.63 16.16
C GLU A 118 10.76 2.02 14.90
N TYR A 119 9.44 1.92 14.96
CA TYR A 119 8.54 2.39 13.91
C TYR A 119 7.56 3.42 14.47
N SER A 120 7.30 4.48 13.69
CA SER A 120 6.28 5.48 13.98
C SER A 120 5.12 5.32 13.00
N PHE A 121 3.89 5.38 13.49
CA PHE A 121 2.68 5.23 12.66
C PHE A 121 1.51 6.00 13.27
N LEU A 122 0.43 6.16 12.49
CA LEU A 122 -0.84 6.71 12.95
C LEU A 122 -1.91 5.64 12.82
N THR A 123 -2.58 5.28 13.90
CA THR A 123 -3.67 4.29 13.85
C THR A 123 -4.87 4.82 13.08
N LYS A 124 -5.08 6.13 13.09
CA LYS A 124 -6.21 6.76 12.41
C LYS A 124 -5.87 8.19 12.01
N SER A 125 -6.18 8.54 10.77
CA SER A 125 -6.16 9.91 10.30
C SER A 125 -7.51 10.31 9.69
N LYS A 126 -7.86 11.59 9.82
CA LYS A 126 -9.05 12.18 9.21
C LYS A 126 -8.62 13.43 8.46
N LYS A 127 -8.90 13.49 7.17
CA LYS A 127 -8.70 14.68 6.36
C LYS A 127 -10.07 15.23 5.95
N TRP A 128 -10.20 16.56 6.00
CA TRP A 128 -11.33 17.26 5.41
C TRP A 128 -10.85 17.96 4.15
N GLN A 129 -11.40 17.61 3.02
CA GLN A 129 -11.03 18.21 1.74
C GLN A 129 -12.29 18.44 0.89
N GLY A 130 -12.50 19.68 0.43
CA GLY A 130 -13.61 20.02 -0.47
C GLY A 130 -15.02 19.74 0.06
N GLY A 131 -15.23 19.72 1.39
CA GLY A 131 -16.53 19.41 1.99
C GLY A 131 -16.74 17.92 2.30
N TYR A 132 -15.73 17.07 2.09
CA TYR A 132 -15.82 15.63 2.27
C TYR A 132 -14.82 15.10 3.30
N HIS A 133 -15.20 14.03 3.98
CA HIS A 133 -14.37 13.36 4.96
C HIS A 133 -13.64 12.18 4.33
N HIS A 134 -12.32 12.17 4.51
CA HIS A 134 -11.48 11.01 4.27
C HIS A 134 -11.04 10.45 5.62
N THR A 135 -11.31 9.19 5.87
CA THR A 135 -10.80 8.48 7.05
C THR A 135 -9.85 7.40 6.60
N THR A 136 -8.65 7.39 7.15
CA THR A 136 -7.69 6.33 6.97
C THR A 136 -7.45 5.65 8.30
N ASN A 137 -7.60 4.33 8.37
CA ASN A 137 -7.14 3.49 9.47
C ASN A 137 -5.89 2.75 9.00
N THR A 138 -4.77 2.95 9.71
CA THR A 138 -3.51 2.29 9.38
C THR A 138 -3.27 1.12 10.33
N ILE A 139 -2.97 -0.04 9.77
CA ILE A 139 -2.61 -1.26 10.49
C ILE A 139 -1.17 -1.59 10.16
N LEU A 140 -0.31 -1.51 11.17
CA LEU A 140 1.09 -1.90 11.10
C LEU A 140 1.26 -3.32 11.63
N GLY A 141 2.01 -4.16 10.93
CA GLY A 141 2.41 -5.49 11.41
C GLY A 141 3.93 -5.67 11.27
N ILE A 142 4.58 -6.18 12.32
CA ILE A 142 6.03 -6.40 12.35
C ILE A 142 6.31 -7.76 12.94
N ARG A 143 7.18 -8.53 12.31
CA ARG A 143 7.79 -9.73 12.87
C ARG A 143 9.28 -9.83 12.51
N VAL A 144 10.05 -10.36 13.41
CA VAL A 144 11.49 -10.60 13.22
C VAL A 144 11.71 -12.08 12.90
N LEU A 145 12.35 -12.33 11.76
CA LEU A 145 12.76 -13.66 11.34
C LEU A 145 14.24 -13.84 11.71
N LYS A 146 14.48 -14.52 12.79
CA LYS A 146 15.82 -14.77 13.33
C LYS A 146 16.69 -15.62 12.38
N LYS A 147 17.99 -15.59 12.58
CA LYS A 147 18.97 -16.41 11.82
C LYS A 147 18.74 -17.91 11.99
N ASP A 148 18.28 -18.33 13.17
CA ASP A 148 17.99 -19.72 13.50
C ASP A 148 16.65 -20.23 12.93
N GLY A 149 15.89 -19.34 12.24
CA GLY A 149 14.61 -19.64 11.65
C GLY A 149 13.42 -19.40 12.58
N THR A 150 13.63 -19.00 13.82
CA THR A 150 12.54 -18.62 14.71
C THR A 150 11.88 -17.32 14.27
N VAL A 151 10.58 -17.16 14.54
CA VAL A 151 9.80 -15.97 14.20
C VAL A 151 9.30 -15.34 15.49
N GLN A 152 9.64 -14.08 15.70
CA GLN A 152 9.18 -13.28 16.82
C GLN A 152 8.22 -12.22 16.30
N VAL A 153 6.96 -12.30 16.70
CA VAL A 153 5.95 -11.27 16.39
C VAL A 153 6.05 -10.16 17.40
N VAL A 154 6.06 -8.91 16.92
CA VAL A 154 6.05 -7.72 17.78
C VAL A 154 4.64 -7.54 18.35
N ASP A 155 4.55 -7.39 19.66
CA ASP A 155 3.30 -7.10 20.33
C ASP A 155 2.96 -5.60 20.18
N PHE A 156 1.78 -5.33 19.66
CA PHE A 156 1.32 -3.97 19.41
C PHE A 156 0.52 -3.38 20.59
N ASP A 157 0.28 -4.14 21.65
CA ASP A 157 -0.35 -3.60 22.85
C ASP A 157 0.57 -2.61 23.58
N ASP A 158 1.89 -2.71 23.33
CA ASP A 158 2.95 -1.89 23.93
C ASP A 158 3.27 -0.60 23.14
N TYR A 159 2.51 -0.23 22.10
CA TYR A 159 2.78 1.04 21.44
C TYR A 159 2.48 2.22 22.37
N VAL A 160 3.28 3.25 22.24
CA VAL A 160 3.16 4.50 23.03
C VAL A 160 2.66 5.64 22.15
N ASP A 161 1.73 6.42 22.68
CA ASP A 161 1.28 7.65 22.04
C ASP A 161 2.31 8.76 22.27
N VAL A 162 2.77 9.37 21.20
CA VAL A 162 3.74 10.48 21.21
C VAL A 162 3.08 11.72 20.62
N LYS A 163 3.17 12.83 21.35
CA LYS A 163 2.68 14.12 20.87
C LYS A 163 3.79 14.81 20.11
N GLU A 164 3.61 14.97 18.81
CA GLU A 164 4.56 15.61 17.89
C GLU A 164 4.00 16.94 17.34
N GLY A 165 4.85 17.70 16.64
CA GLY A 165 4.48 18.95 15.98
C GLY A 165 4.42 20.18 16.89
N LYS A 166 4.21 21.36 16.27
CA LYS A 166 4.08 22.63 17.00
C LYS A 166 2.88 22.58 17.94
N LYS A 167 3.13 22.62 19.26
CA LYS A 167 2.15 22.56 20.37
C LYS A 167 1.60 21.16 20.65
N GLY A 168 2.27 20.07 20.25
CA GLY A 168 1.83 18.69 20.53
C GLY A 168 0.45 18.36 19.95
N LYS A 169 0.12 18.92 18.78
CA LYS A 169 -1.19 18.71 18.14
C LYS A 169 -1.28 17.47 17.27
N GLU A 170 -0.12 16.92 16.90
CA GLU A 170 -0.04 15.69 16.11
C GLU A 170 0.23 14.53 17.05
N LEU A 171 -0.63 13.52 17.00
CA LEU A 171 -0.50 12.32 17.80
C LEU A 171 0.02 11.21 16.89
N SER A 172 1.23 10.72 17.18
CA SER A 172 1.76 9.52 16.52
C SER A 172 1.88 8.37 17.53
N GLN A 173 1.89 7.15 17.04
CA GLN A 173 2.19 5.96 17.82
C GLN A 173 3.60 5.50 17.50
N LYS A 174 4.34 5.05 18.52
CA LYS A 174 5.66 4.45 18.36
C LYS A 174 5.69 3.07 18.92
N ILE A 175 6.35 2.16 18.20
CA ILE A 175 6.55 0.77 18.60
C ILE A 175 8.01 0.37 18.44
N ALA A 176 8.60 -0.18 19.49
CA ALA A 176 9.94 -0.76 19.43
C ALA A 176 9.90 -2.16 18.83
N VAL A 177 11.00 -2.57 18.20
CA VAL A 177 11.23 -3.93 17.69
C VAL A 177 12.21 -4.65 18.62
N PRO A 178 11.72 -5.34 19.65
CA PRO A 178 12.60 -5.97 20.62
C PRO A 178 13.34 -7.15 20.02
N GLY A 179 14.54 -7.41 20.54
CA GLY A 179 15.33 -8.60 20.19
C GLY A 179 15.87 -8.63 18.76
N LEU A 180 15.80 -7.52 18.00
CA LEU A 180 16.39 -7.42 16.68
C LEU A 180 17.92 -7.47 16.76
N GLU A 181 18.56 -8.26 15.89
CA GLU A 181 20.00 -8.42 15.81
C GLU A 181 20.53 -8.30 14.37
N ILE A 182 21.82 -8.00 14.25
CA ILE A 182 22.49 -7.98 12.94
C ILE A 182 22.39 -9.37 12.29
N GLY A 183 21.90 -9.41 11.05
CA GLY A 183 21.67 -10.62 10.23
C GLY A 183 20.28 -11.22 10.38
N ASP A 184 19.42 -10.67 11.22
CA ASP A 184 17.99 -10.98 11.20
C ASP A 184 17.32 -10.36 9.98
N CYS A 185 16.09 -10.79 9.71
CA CYS A 185 15.22 -10.11 8.76
C CYS A 185 13.98 -9.58 9.47
N ILE A 186 13.54 -8.39 9.10
CA ILE A 186 12.25 -7.83 9.50
C ILE A 186 11.25 -8.03 8.37
N ASP A 187 10.10 -8.63 8.66
CA ASP A 187 8.92 -8.64 7.81
C ASP A 187 7.95 -7.60 8.38
N VAL A 188 7.86 -6.46 7.72
CA VAL A 188 7.03 -5.34 8.13
C VAL A 188 6.02 -5.03 7.04
N PHE A 189 4.77 -4.75 7.42
CA PHE A 189 3.77 -4.21 6.52
C PHE A 189 2.99 -3.06 7.17
N SER A 190 2.54 -2.14 6.32
CA SER A 190 1.55 -1.12 6.64
C SER A 190 0.37 -1.29 5.70
N LEU A 191 -0.84 -1.41 6.26
CA LEU A 191 -2.08 -1.44 5.50
C LEU A 191 -2.91 -0.21 5.86
N ASP A 192 -3.16 0.64 4.88
CA ASP A 192 -4.07 1.78 4.98
C ASP A 192 -5.45 1.40 4.44
N GLN A 193 -6.45 1.41 5.31
CA GLN A 193 -7.85 1.28 4.95
C GLN A 193 -8.45 2.68 4.82
N ILE A 194 -8.71 3.10 3.59
CA ILE A 194 -9.14 4.44 3.22
C ILE A 194 -10.63 4.40 2.88
N ASP A 195 -11.42 5.16 3.62
CA ASP A 195 -12.85 5.36 3.41
C ASP A 195 -13.07 6.80 2.90
N THR A 196 -13.59 6.94 1.67
CA THR A 196 -13.81 8.25 1.06
C THR A 196 -15.20 8.37 0.45
N GLN A 197 -15.90 9.46 0.81
CA GLN A 197 -17.25 9.76 0.31
C GLN A 197 -17.19 10.48 -1.04
N GLU A 198 -17.86 9.89 -2.05
CA GLU A 198 -18.23 10.47 -3.37
C GLU A 198 -17.13 11.13 -4.21
N GLN A 199 -15.83 10.93 -3.92
CA GLN A 199 -14.80 11.70 -4.59
C GLN A 199 -13.63 10.88 -5.13
N GLN A 200 -12.87 11.58 -5.94
CA GLN A 200 -11.59 11.17 -6.43
C GLN A 200 -10.63 10.87 -5.26
N LEU A 201 -10.00 9.70 -5.30
CA LEU A 201 -8.89 9.39 -4.41
C LEU A 201 -7.69 10.30 -4.73
N ASP A 202 -6.87 10.57 -3.72
CA ASP A 202 -5.56 11.17 -3.96
C ASP A 202 -4.77 10.29 -4.93
N PRO A 203 -3.88 10.86 -5.77
CA PRO A 203 -3.07 10.07 -6.68
C PRO A 203 -2.21 9.07 -5.94
N PHE A 204 -2.20 7.82 -6.40
CA PHE A 204 -1.25 6.81 -5.94
C PHE A 204 0.05 6.94 -6.71
N VAL A 205 1.17 6.96 -5.98
CA VAL A 205 2.51 7.02 -6.58
C VAL A 205 3.30 5.80 -6.13
N PHE A 206 3.71 4.98 -7.09
CA PHE A 206 4.49 3.77 -6.86
C PHE A 206 5.94 4.03 -7.26
N PHE A 207 6.79 4.42 -6.29
CA PHE A 207 8.22 4.53 -6.51
C PHE A 207 8.84 3.13 -6.59
N LEU A 208 9.69 2.90 -7.62
CA LEU A 208 10.32 1.61 -7.86
C LEU A 208 11.71 1.51 -7.22
N ARG A 209 12.22 2.60 -6.67
CA ARG A 209 13.41 2.63 -5.82
C ARG A 209 13.01 2.92 -4.40
N GLN A 210 13.76 2.36 -3.47
CA GLN A 210 13.59 2.54 -2.04
C GLN A 210 14.88 3.10 -1.43
N SER A 211 14.85 3.44 -0.14
CA SER A 211 16.04 3.89 0.60
C SER A 211 17.17 2.85 0.64
N GLU A 212 16.81 1.57 0.53
CA GLU A 212 17.72 0.43 0.45
C GLU A 212 17.61 -0.27 -0.90
N PRO A 213 18.65 -1.04 -1.33
CA PRO A 213 18.54 -1.88 -2.51
C PRO A 213 17.41 -2.89 -2.40
N VAL A 214 16.65 -3.08 -3.48
CA VAL A 214 15.53 -4.02 -3.56
C VAL A 214 15.90 -5.18 -4.48
N LEU A 215 15.79 -6.42 -4.01
CA LEU A 215 16.11 -7.60 -4.82
C LEU A 215 14.93 -8.10 -5.65
N TYR A 216 13.73 -7.89 -5.16
CA TYR A 216 12.50 -8.30 -5.83
C TYR A 216 11.35 -7.36 -5.42
N SER A 217 10.59 -6.93 -6.39
CA SER A 217 9.38 -6.17 -6.09
C SER A 217 8.19 -6.63 -6.92
N ARG A 218 7.01 -6.50 -6.32
CA ARG A 218 5.73 -6.72 -6.98
C ARG A 218 4.76 -5.61 -6.60
N ILE A 219 4.10 -5.06 -7.61
CA ILE A 219 2.95 -4.16 -7.44
C ILE A 219 1.73 -4.86 -8.02
N HIS A 220 0.69 -4.99 -7.22
CA HIS A 220 -0.55 -5.67 -7.58
C HIS A 220 -1.74 -4.77 -7.25
N CYS A 221 -2.52 -4.38 -8.26
CA CYS A 221 -3.68 -3.53 -8.06
C CYS A 221 -4.94 -4.24 -8.56
N VAL A 222 -6.01 -4.17 -7.77
CA VAL A 222 -7.34 -4.66 -8.18
C VAL A 222 -8.35 -3.54 -8.02
N LEU A 223 -8.89 -3.12 -9.14
CA LEU A 223 -9.66 -1.91 -9.25
C LEU A 223 -11.09 -2.24 -9.67
N ASP A 224 -12.05 -1.81 -8.84
CA ASP A 224 -13.47 -2.05 -9.04
C ASP A 224 -13.91 -1.63 -10.45
N GLN A 225 -14.75 -2.45 -11.08
CA GLN A 225 -15.25 -2.26 -12.45
C GLN A 225 -16.04 -0.95 -12.65
N SER A 226 -16.45 -0.28 -11.59
CA SER A 226 -17.20 0.99 -11.63
C SER A 226 -16.30 2.21 -11.46
N LEU A 227 -14.98 2.01 -11.45
CA LEU A 227 -13.99 3.06 -11.36
C LEU A 227 -13.23 3.21 -12.68
N ALA A 228 -13.00 4.44 -13.09
CA ALA A 228 -12.06 4.75 -14.17
C ALA A 228 -10.67 4.93 -13.58
N THR A 229 -9.68 4.32 -14.20
CA THR A 229 -8.29 4.41 -13.77
C THR A 229 -7.43 4.88 -14.93
N VAL A 230 -6.61 5.89 -14.66
CA VAL A 230 -5.59 6.38 -15.58
C VAL A 230 -4.24 6.29 -14.88
N TYR A 231 -3.25 5.69 -15.52
CA TYR A 231 -1.90 5.64 -14.97
C TYR A 231 -0.85 6.06 -15.99
N ARG A 232 0.30 6.47 -15.50
CA ARG A 232 1.45 6.86 -16.30
C ARG A 232 2.73 6.34 -15.70
N SER A 233 3.52 5.65 -16.53
CA SER A 233 4.89 5.24 -16.19
C SER A 233 5.84 6.40 -16.49
N MET A 234 6.64 6.78 -15.49
CA MET A 234 7.54 7.93 -15.52
C MET A 234 8.99 7.48 -15.37
N ASN A 235 9.90 8.24 -15.95
CA ASN A 235 11.36 8.07 -15.82
C ASN A 235 11.84 6.63 -16.17
N GLY A 236 11.21 6.01 -17.18
CA GLY A 236 11.56 4.66 -17.61
C GLY A 236 10.98 3.53 -16.75
N ALA A 237 10.00 3.82 -15.89
CA ALA A 237 9.28 2.78 -15.19
C ALA A 237 8.61 1.81 -16.17
N PRO A 238 8.63 0.49 -15.91
CA PRO A 238 7.96 -0.49 -16.74
C PRO A 238 6.43 -0.34 -16.65
N GLU A 239 5.75 -0.96 -17.60
CA GLU A 239 4.30 -0.92 -17.70
C GLU A 239 3.66 -2.06 -16.92
N PHE A 240 2.44 -1.85 -16.40
CA PHE A 240 1.63 -2.92 -15.84
C PHE A 240 1.21 -3.92 -16.90
N LYS A 241 1.22 -5.20 -16.51
CA LYS A 241 0.44 -6.23 -17.20
C LYS A 241 -1.00 -6.15 -16.73
N GLN A 242 -1.91 -5.87 -17.65
CA GLN A 242 -3.33 -5.75 -17.36
C GLN A 242 -4.07 -7.04 -17.65
N THR A 243 -4.93 -7.45 -16.73
CA THR A 243 -5.89 -8.55 -16.86
C THR A 243 -7.22 -8.16 -16.23
N THR A 244 -8.21 -9.05 -16.27
CA THR A 244 -9.50 -8.85 -15.62
C THR A 244 -9.81 -10.08 -14.77
N ASP A 245 -10.32 -9.89 -13.58
CA ASP A 245 -10.75 -10.98 -12.72
C ASP A 245 -12.15 -11.51 -13.09
N LYS A 246 -12.65 -12.49 -12.33
CA LYS A 246 -13.98 -13.08 -12.52
C LYS A 246 -15.14 -12.10 -12.25
N ASP A 247 -14.91 -11.11 -11.40
CA ASP A 247 -15.86 -10.08 -11.00
C ASP A 247 -15.76 -8.84 -11.90
N LYS A 248 -14.98 -8.93 -13.00
CA LYS A 248 -14.71 -7.90 -14.01
C LYS A 248 -13.92 -6.69 -13.48
N ASN A 249 -13.27 -6.81 -12.35
CA ASN A 249 -12.35 -5.78 -11.87
C ASN A 249 -11.09 -5.77 -12.73
N ALA A 250 -10.50 -4.59 -12.93
CA ALA A 250 -9.20 -4.51 -13.57
C ALA A 250 -8.10 -4.96 -12.63
N VAL A 251 -7.24 -5.84 -13.11
CA VAL A 251 -6.07 -6.34 -12.38
C VAL A 251 -4.82 -5.85 -13.09
N LEU A 252 -4.00 -5.09 -12.37
CA LEU A 252 -2.73 -4.57 -12.85
C LEU A 252 -1.59 -5.23 -12.06
N ASP A 253 -0.70 -5.91 -12.76
CA ASP A 253 0.46 -6.58 -12.17
C ASP A 253 1.76 -6.02 -12.74
N LEU A 254 2.71 -5.72 -11.86
CA LEU A 254 4.08 -5.42 -12.20
C LEU A 254 5.00 -6.22 -11.29
N THR A 255 5.93 -6.95 -11.88
CA THR A 255 6.96 -7.70 -11.16
C THR A 255 8.33 -7.30 -11.68
N MET A 256 9.26 -6.99 -10.76
CA MET A 256 10.65 -6.76 -11.06
C MET A 256 11.48 -7.79 -10.29
N ASP A 257 12.14 -8.67 -11.02
CA ASP A 257 13.00 -9.75 -10.51
C ASP A 257 14.49 -9.43 -10.61
N GLN A 258 14.82 -8.27 -11.20
CA GLN A 258 16.19 -7.75 -11.25
C GLN A 258 16.42 -6.79 -10.10
N PRO A 259 17.58 -6.92 -9.41
CA PRO A 259 17.88 -6.05 -8.29
C PRO A 259 17.98 -4.57 -8.69
N VAL A 260 17.32 -3.72 -7.93
CA VAL A 260 17.31 -2.26 -8.08
C VAL A 260 18.17 -1.63 -7.00
N ASP A 261 19.07 -0.72 -7.39
CA ASP A 261 19.93 0.01 -6.46
C ASP A 261 19.09 0.97 -5.59
N ALA A 262 19.60 1.26 -4.38
CA ALA A 262 19.01 2.24 -3.48
C ALA A 262 18.90 3.63 -4.13
N GLU A 263 18.04 4.47 -3.55
CA GLU A 263 18.02 5.88 -3.90
C GLU A 263 19.40 6.52 -3.61
N PRO A 264 19.95 7.30 -4.54
CA PRO A 264 21.16 8.07 -4.23
C PRO A 264 20.88 9.13 -3.17
N SER A 265 21.92 9.45 -2.36
CA SER A 265 21.78 10.31 -1.17
C SER A 265 21.24 11.73 -1.42
N VAL A 266 21.07 12.46 -0.34
CA VAL A 266 20.65 13.81 0.05
C VAL A 266 20.20 14.84 -1.04
N TRP A 267 20.69 14.81 -2.25
CA TRP A 267 20.35 15.74 -3.35
C TRP A 267 19.47 15.08 -4.43
N TYR A 268 18.86 13.98 -4.10
CA TYR A 268 18.03 13.22 -5.00
C TYR A 268 16.58 13.69 -4.98
N ASN A 269 16.04 13.95 -6.16
CA ASN A 269 14.61 14.23 -6.32
C ASN A 269 13.94 13.00 -6.94
N ALA A 270 13.23 12.23 -6.11
CA ALA A 270 12.60 10.98 -6.52
C ALA A 270 11.64 11.17 -7.71
N THR A 271 10.87 12.26 -7.75
CA THR A 271 9.91 12.52 -8.85
C THR A 271 10.58 12.84 -10.18
N VAL A 272 11.83 13.33 -10.16
CA VAL A 272 12.60 13.64 -11.37
C VAL A 272 13.50 12.50 -11.81
N GLN A 273 14.06 11.74 -10.85
CA GLN A 273 15.17 10.83 -11.10
C GLN A 273 14.82 9.35 -10.87
N SER A 274 13.80 9.03 -10.07
CA SER A 274 13.36 7.65 -9.88
C SER A 274 12.36 7.22 -10.94
N PRO A 275 12.43 5.97 -11.40
CA PRO A 275 11.30 5.33 -12.06
C PRO A 275 10.11 5.24 -11.09
N TYR A 276 8.95 5.72 -11.52
CA TYR A 276 7.72 5.60 -10.73
C TYR A 276 6.49 5.51 -11.64
N ILE A 277 5.38 5.04 -11.08
CA ILE A 277 4.09 5.02 -11.75
C ILE A 277 3.14 5.90 -10.94
N MET A 278 2.47 6.83 -11.60
CA MET A 278 1.42 7.65 -11.03
C MET A 278 0.07 7.15 -11.52
N MET A 279 -0.88 6.96 -10.59
CA MET A 279 -2.21 6.42 -10.88
C MET A 279 -3.29 7.32 -10.28
N PHE A 280 -4.32 7.59 -11.09
CA PHE A 280 -5.52 8.33 -10.69
C PHE A 280 -6.73 7.41 -10.81
N ILE A 281 -7.57 7.40 -9.79
CA ILE A 281 -8.77 6.58 -9.73
C ILE A 281 -9.97 7.48 -9.46
N THR A 282 -11.01 7.36 -10.27
CA THR A 282 -12.22 8.20 -10.18
C THR A 282 -13.47 7.38 -10.49
N PRO A 283 -14.60 7.67 -9.84
CA PRO A 283 -15.86 7.02 -10.18
C PRO A 283 -16.27 7.27 -11.63
N THR A 284 -16.80 6.25 -12.29
CA THR A 284 -17.38 6.35 -13.62
C THR A 284 -18.87 6.06 -13.63
N LYS A 285 -19.58 6.63 -14.61
CA LYS A 285 -21.01 6.34 -14.84
C LYS A 285 -21.22 5.04 -15.63
N THR A 286 -20.19 4.55 -16.28
CA THR A 286 -20.22 3.32 -17.07
C THR A 286 -19.86 2.13 -16.16
N LYS A 287 -20.50 0.99 -16.38
CA LYS A 287 -20.14 -0.27 -15.71
C LYS A 287 -18.98 -1.00 -16.42
N THR A 288 -18.17 -0.28 -17.16
CA THR A 288 -17.05 -0.85 -17.90
C THR A 288 -15.77 -0.37 -17.24
N VAL A 289 -14.89 -1.31 -16.93
CA VAL A 289 -13.55 -1.01 -16.44
C VAL A 289 -12.82 -0.21 -17.51
N ILE A 290 -12.39 0.98 -17.15
CA ILE A 290 -11.57 1.82 -18.00
C ILE A 290 -10.22 1.95 -17.32
N VAL A 291 -9.20 1.30 -17.87
CA VAL A 291 -7.80 1.53 -17.49
C VAL A 291 -7.13 2.11 -18.71
N GLU A 292 -6.84 3.39 -18.64
CA GLU A 292 -6.19 4.11 -19.72
C GLU A 292 -4.74 4.39 -19.33
N LYS A 293 -3.83 4.00 -20.22
CA LYS A 293 -2.47 4.49 -20.16
C LYS A 293 -2.46 5.92 -20.67
N ALA A 294 -2.05 6.87 -19.84
CA ALA A 294 -1.87 8.24 -20.26
C ALA A 294 -0.71 8.32 -21.28
N MET A 295 -1.03 8.25 -22.56
CA MET A 295 -0.08 8.47 -23.65
C MET A 295 -0.22 9.87 -24.22
N ARG A 296 0.90 10.54 -24.47
CA ARG A 296 0.96 11.68 -25.40
C ARG A 296 0.64 11.19 -26.81
N GLN A 297 -0.63 10.94 -27.13
CA GLN A 297 -1.05 10.78 -28.52
C GLN A 297 -1.65 12.08 -29.00
N LYS A 298 -1.03 12.66 -30.03
CA LYS A 298 -1.60 13.75 -30.82
C LYS A 298 -2.99 13.33 -31.31
N GLY A 299 -4.05 13.93 -30.78
CA GLY A 299 -5.42 13.73 -31.28
C GLY A 299 -6.35 12.86 -30.47
N VAL A 300 -5.91 12.24 -29.38
CA VAL A 300 -6.82 11.53 -28.46
C VAL A 300 -7.34 12.53 -27.42
N ARG A 301 -8.66 12.77 -27.40
CA ARG A 301 -9.27 13.50 -26.29
C ARG A 301 -9.16 12.61 -25.04
N ALA A 302 -8.38 13.07 -24.05
CA ALA A 302 -8.42 12.49 -22.73
C ALA A 302 -9.86 12.50 -22.21
N ASN A 303 -10.21 11.51 -21.35
CA ASN A 303 -11.47 11.55 -20.63
C ASN A 303 -11.66 12.95 -20.04
N PRO A 304 -12.75 13.68 -20.35
CA PRO A 304 -12.94 15.05 -19.90
C PRO A 304 -12.87 15.21 -18.38
N ASP A 305 -13.14 14.13 -17.63
CA ASP A 305 -13.07 14.13 -16.15
C ASP A 305 -11.63 14.10 -15.61
N VAL A 306 -10.64 13.68 -16.42
CA VAL A 306 -9.21 13.64 -16.05
C VAL A 306 -8.32 14.53 -16.93
N ALA A 307 -8.91 15.18 -17.93
CA ALA A 307 -8.20 16.09 -18.86
C ALA A 307 -7.41 17.21 -18.16
N PRO A 308 -7.89 17.82 -17.04
CA PRO A 308 -7.14 18.84 -16.33
C PRO A 308 -5.83 18.32 -15.72
N ILE A 309 -5.78 17.04 -15.35
CA ILE A 309 -4.63 16.41 -14.68
C ILE A 309 -3.49 16.14 -15.67
N LEU A 310 -3.81 15.99 -16.96
CA LEU A 310 -2.85 15.64 -18.00
C LEU A 310 -2.34 16.85 -18.81
N GLN A 311 -2.89 18.04 -18.57
CA GLN A 311 -2.57 19.26 -19.35
C GLN A 311 -1.36 20.05 -18.85
N ASP A 312 -0.88 19.83 -17.63
CA ASP A 312 0.19 20.63 -17.01
C ASP A 312 1.63 20.22 -17.38
N ASP A 313 1.82 19.28 -18.29
CA ASP A 313 3.13 18.90 -18.83
C ASP A 313 3.48 19.70 -20.12
N LYS A 314 3.67 21.01 -19.98
CA LYS A 314 4.34 21.83 -21.02
C LYS A 314 5.74 22.20 -20.60
#